data_c5a35115c1f61ff02544791e8f5b6c5b
#
_entry.id   c5a35115c1f61ff02544791e8f5b6c5b
#
_cell.length_a   1.000
_cell.length_b   1.000
_cell.length_c   1.000
_cell.angle_alpha   90.00
_cell.angle_beta   90.00
_cell.angle_gamma   90.00
#
_symmetry.space_group_name_H-M   'P 1'
#
loop_
_entity.id
_entity.type
_entity.pdbx_description
1 polymer ?
#
loop_
_entity_poly.entity_id
_entity_poly.type
_entity_poly.pdbx_seq_one_letter_code
_entity_poly.pdbx_strand_id
1 'polypeptide(L)'
;MVKKIYFSVIQNHNVIKKVINSLKLAKTIELVLHDPTKDFFYLSEMPHSLKNADLIVVKVRNECSIDLLHFAKLYNLPTLHDVDTVLLCKNKIALDYSLRKIFEKYKDTLEKFLMPRSWNQSLADVSKFKEWALPKLPIVIKSHFQHDKYNRFNFLVQKIDDVDIFCKRYKQFLSYDVYIQQFIECDGLEIKIYVIGDKVFGIKRENPIYIYLRDKPENIDVSTIEREKFEVTEEIKNFSKILSTELNLKIFGFDMVCPLDTDKFSIVDLNDFPSFRGIPNVEKDLKEYIENYALNL
;
A
#
# COMPACT_ATOMS: atom_id res chain seq x y z
N MET A 1 -20.26 -1.65 26.84
CA MET A 1 -18.93 -1.12 27.27
C MET A 1 -18.45 -0.15 26.17
N VAL A 2 -17.91 1.02 26.53
CA VAL A 2 -17.32 1.96 25.56
C VAL A 2 -15.88 1.53 25.32
N LYS A 3 -15.49 1.35 24.07
CA LYS A 3 -14.13 0.98 23.67
C LYS A 3 -13.31 2.22 23.27
N LYS A 4 -12.08 2.29 23.70
CA LYS A 4 -11.17 3.38 23.41
C LYS A 4 -10.30 3.06 22.20
N ILE A 5 -10.49 3.81 21.11
CA ILE A 5 -9.67 3.69 19.89
C ILE A 5 -8.69 4.84 19.84
N TYR A 6 -7.39 4.51 19.76
CA TYR A 6 -6.32 5.46 19.45
C TYR A 6 -6.04 5.43 17.94
N PHE A 7 -6.43 6.48 17.21
CA PHE A 7 -6.33 6.51 15.75
C PHE A 7 -5.25 7.50 15.29
N SER A 8 -4.12 6.96 14.85
CA SER A 8 -3.00 7.73 14.28
C SER A 8 -3.16 7.89 12.77
N VAL A 9 -3.43 9.13 12.32
CA VAL A 9 -3.69 9.41 10.91
C VAL A 9 -3.57 10.90 10.58
N ILE A 10 -3.07 11.21 9.38
CA ILE A 10 -3.15 12.58 8.82
C ILE A 10 -4.54 12.78 8.20
N GLN A 11 -5.25 13.80 8.65
CA GLN A 11 -6.62 14.09 8.21
C GLN A 11 -6.67 14.87 6.89
N ASN A 12 -5.93 14.46 5.88
CA ASN A 12 -5.82 15.14 4.59
C ASN A 12 -6.74 14.56 3.49
N HIS A 13 -7.58 13.56 3.83
CA HIS A 13 -8.39 12.81 2.86
C HIS A 13 -9.85 12.74 3.30
N ASN A 14 -10.80 13.03 2.37
CA ASN A 14 -12.23 13.10 2.68
C ASN A 14 -12.80 11.81 3.30
N VAL A 15 -12.42 10.63 2.78
CA VAL A 15 -12.88 9.35 3.34
C VAL A 15 -12.48 9.24 4.81
N ILE A 16 -11.22 9.51 5.14
CA ILE A 16 -10.72 9.44 6.52
C ILE A 16 -11.41 10.46 7.43
N LYS A 17 -11.61 11.70 6.96
CA LYS A 17 -12.37 12.70 7.73
C LYS A 17 -13.77 12.23 8.07
N LYS A 18 -14.48 11.62 7.11
CA LYS A 18 -15.83 11.07 7.34
C LYS A 18 -15.80 9.89 8.31
N VAL A 19 -14.82 8.97 8.19
CA VAL A 19 -14.64 7.86 9.14
C VAL A 19 -14.44 8.38 10.57
N ILE A 20 -13.54 9.34 10.76
CA ILE A 20 -13.27 9.98 12.05
C ILE A 20 -14.53 10.62 12.63
N ASN A 21 -15.24 11.41 11.84
CA ASN A 21 -16.47 12.06 12.30
C ASN A 21 -17.53 11.04 12.68
N SER A 22 -17.68 9.96 11.93
CA SER A 22 -18.64 8.90 12.24
C SER A 22 -18.27 8.10 13.49
N LEU A 23 -16.96 7.84 13.72
CA LEU A 23 -16.48 7.19 14.94
C LEU A 23 -16.70 8.08 16.18
N LYS A 24 -16.45 9.39 16.07
CA LYS A 24 -16.72 10.36 17.16
C LYS A 24 -18.19 10.40 17.59
N LEU A 25 -19.11 10.15 16.68
CA LEU A 25 -20.55 10.13 16.94
C LEU A 25 -21.04 8.77 17.48
N ALA A 26 -20.22 7.74 17.42
CA ALA A 26 -20.57 6.41 17.91
C ALA A 26 -20.57 6.38 19.44
N LYS A 27 -21.70 6.02 20.06
CA LYS A 27 -21.84 5.94 21.52
C LYS A 27 -21.01 4.80 22.16
N THR A 28 -20.53 3.88 21.35
CA THR A 28 -19.74 2.71 21.72
C THR A 28 -18.23 2.97 21.70
N ILE A 29 -17.80 4.12 21.17
CA ILE A 29 -16.38 4.44 20.93
C ILE A 29 -16.00 5.76 21.61
N GLU A 30 -14.90 5.72 22.37
CA GLU A 30 -14.10 6.87 22.76
C GLU A 30 -12.92 7.00 21.77
N LEU A 31 -12.95 8.02 20.90
CA LEU A 31 -11.94 8.20 19.87
C LEU A 31 -10.88 9.20 20.31
N VAL A 32 -9.63 8.75 20.42
CA VAL A 32 -8.42 9.58 20.56
C VAL A 32 -7.75 9.71 19.22
N LEU A 33 -7.56 10.94 18.75
CA LEU A 33 -6.87 11.20 17.49
C LEU A 33 -5.41 11.57 17.74
N HIS A 34 -4.54 11.07 16.89
CA HIS A 34 -3.12 11.40 16.84
C HIS A 34 -2.74 11.76 15.41
N ASP A 35 -2.14 12.93 15.22
CA ASP A 35 -1.56 13.36 13.94
C ASP A 35 -0.03 13.13 14.00
N PRO A 36 0.52 12.13 13.31
CA PRO A 36 1.95 11.79 13.41
C PRO A 36 2.88 12.88 12.84
N THR A 37 2.35 13.97 12.30
CA THR A 37 3.13 15.12 11.84
C THR A 37 3.13 16.30 12.80
N LYS A 38 2.33 16.24 13.86
CA LYS A 38 2.12 17.36 14.80
C LYS A 38 2.22 16.94 16.26
N ASP A 39 1.75 15.73 16.55
CA ASP A 39 1.65 15.24 17.91
C ASP A 39 2.89 14.39 18.22
N PHE A 40 3.61 14.77 19.26
CA PHE A 40 4.80 14.09 19.75
C PHE A 40 4.57 13.61 21.18
N PHE A 41 5.25 12.56 21.55
CA PHE A 41 5.26 12.08 22.93
C PHE A 41 6.67 11.83 23.43
N TYR A 42 6.87 11.93 24.74
CA TYR A 42 8.15 11.67 25.37
C TYR A 42 8.42 10.16 25.38
N LEU A 43 9.63 9.76 25.01
CA LEU A 43 10.01 8.34 25.01
C LEU A 43 10.12 7.76 26.42
N SER A 44 10.40 8.62 27.41
CA SER A 44 10.49 8.23 28.84
C SER A 44 9.12 8.01 29.49
N GLU A 45 8.04 8.53 28.91
CA GLU A 45 6.69 8.49 29.49
C GLU A 45 5.67 8.05 28.44
N MET A 46 5.01 6.93 28.67
CA MET A 46 3.93 6.49 27.83
C MET A 46 2.72 7.40 27.98
N PRO A 47 2.18 7.98 26.86
CA PRO A 47 0.95 8.75 26.94
C PRO A 47 -0.19 7.93 27.56
N HIS A 48 -0.86 8.49 28.57
CA HIS A 48 -1.94 7.80 29.26
C HIS A 48 -3.08 7.38 28.30
N SER A 49 -3.35 8.20 27.28
CA SER A 49 -4.35 7.91 26.24
C SER A 49 -3.99 6.69 25.39
N LEU A 50 -2.70 6.46 25.13
CA LEU A 50 -2.20 5.33 24.38
C LEU A 50 -2.20 4.05 25.23
N LYS A 51 -1.72 4.16 26.48
CA LYS A 51 -1.64 3.05 27.44
C LYS A 51 -2.99 2.37 27.68
N ASN A 52 -4.07 3.15 27.66
CA ASN A 52 -5.43 2.66 27.93
C ASN A 52 -6.27 2.49 26.65
N ALA A 53 -5.65 2.39 25.49
CA ALA A 53 -6.35 2.11 24.25
C ALA A 53 -6.75 0.62 24.17
N ASP A 54 -8.01 0.36 23.85
CA ASP A 54 -8.48 -1.00 23.52
C ASP A 54 -8.06 -1.42 22.12
N LEU A 55 -7.88 -0.45 21.21
CA LEU A 55 -7.40 -0.68 19.85
C LEU A 55 -6.58 0.52 19.35
N ILE A 56 -5.45 0.24 18.75
CA ILE A 56 -4.62 1.21 18.03
C ILE A 56 -4.80 0.99 16.53
N VAL A 57 -5.24 2.03 15.83
CA VAL A 57 -5.38 2.05 14.37
C VAL A 57 -4.37 3.04 13.81
N VAL A 58 -3.47 2.57 12.95
CA VAL A 58 -2.44 3.43 12.34
C VAL A 58 -2.55 3.39 10.82
N LYS A 59 -2.71 4.57 10.22
CA LYS A 59 -2.52 4.75 8.79
C LYS A 59 -1.15 5.38 8.55
N VAL A 60 -0.17 4.55 8.27
CA VAL A 60 1.24 4.95 8.20
C VAL A 60 1.50 6.02 7.15
N ARG A 61 2.28 7.03 7.53
CA ARG A 61 2.69 8.15 6.68
C ARG A 61 4.17 8.52 6.80
N ASN A 62 4.79 8.21 7.92
CA ASN A 62 6.17 8.56 8.25
C ASN A 62 6.71 7.59 9.30
N GLU A 63 7.96 7.76 9.71
CA GLU A 63 8.60 6.95 10.74
C GLU A 63 7.86 7.01 12.08
N CYS A 64 7.39 8.18 12.52
CA CYS A 64 6.63 8.33 13.76
C CYS A 64 5.39 7.39 13.82
N SER A 65 4.76 7.13 12.67
CA SER A 65 3.66 6.16 12.60
C SER A 65 4.14 4.73 12.84
N ILE A 66 5.34 4.39 12.39
CA ILE A 66 5.96 3.06 12.59
C ILE A 66 6.44 2.92 14.03
N ASP A 67 7.06 3.96 14.59
CA ASP A 67 7.50 3.99 15.99
C ASP A 67 6.35 3.73 16.95
N LEU A 68 5.17 4.30 16.67
CA LEU A 68 3.95 4.03 17.43
C LEU A 68 3.55 2.54 17.40
N LEU A 69 3.71 1.87 16.26
CA LEU A 69 3.43 0.43 16.14
C LEU A 69 4.49 -0.41 16.86
N HIS A 70 5.77 -0.02 16.83
CA HIS A 70 6.83 -0.66 17.62
C HIS A 70 6.53 -0.56 19.11
N PHE A 71 6.12 0.63 19.54
CA PHE A 71 5.69 0.85 20.91
C PHE A 71 4.51 -0.04 21.29
N ALA A 72 3.46 -0.10 20.45
CA ALA A 72 2.32 -0.97 20.68
C ALA A 72 2.72 -2.44 20.84
N LYS A 73 3.63 -2.93 19.98
CA LYS A 73 4.18 -4.29 20.07
C LYS A 73 4.92 -4.54 21.39
N LEU A 74 5.79 -3.59 21.80
CA LEU A 74 6.58 -3.70 23.02
C LEU A 74 5.70 -3.81 24.29
N TYR A 75 4.58 -3.10 24.31
CA TYR A 75 3.65 -3.08 25.44
C TYR A 75 2.43 -3.98 25.26
N ASN A 76 2.42 -4.84 24.25
CA ASN A 76 1.32 -5.77 23.93
C ASN A 76 -0.05 -5.08 23.79
N LEU A 77 -0.06 -3.88 23.21
CA LEU A 77 -1.30 -3.14 22.95
C LEU A 77 -1.95 -3.65 21.65
N PRO A 78 -3.27 -3.86 21.62
CA PRO A 78 -3.95 -4.33 20.42
C PRO A 78 -3.86 -3.33 19.27
N THR A 79 -3.52 -3.82 18.08
CA THR A 79 -3.44 -3.01 16.86
C THR A 79 -4.29 -3.60 15.75
N LEU A 80 -4.81 -2.78 14.84
CA LEU A 80 -5.52 -3.26 13.66
C LEU A 80 -4.58 -4.04 12.71
N HIS A 81 -3.41 -3.48 12.42
CA HIS A 81 -2.28 -4.15 11.82
C HIS A 81 -1.08 -4.00 12.76
N ASP A 82 -0.38 -5.09 13.02
CA ASP A 82 0.85 -5.04 13.80
C ASP A 82 2.01 -4.44 12.99
N VAL A 83 3.11 -4.12 13.68
CA VAL A 83 4.26 -3.50 13.04
C VAL A 83 4.92 -4.39 11.98
N ASP A 84 4.93 -5.71 12.19
CA ASP A 84 5.57 -6.64 11.25
C ASP A 84 4.78 -6.70 9.94
N THR A 85 3.45 -6.78 10.00
CA THR A 85 2.54 -6.70 8.86
C THR A 85 2.71 -5.39 8.08
N VAL A 86 2.79 -4.27 8.80
CA VAL A 86 2.95 -2.95 8.17
C VAL A 86 4.32 -2.82 7.51
N LEU A 87 5.41 -3.18 8.20
CA LEU A 87 6.77 -3.13 7.66
C LEU A 87 6.92 -4.03 6.43
N LEU A 88 6.31 -5.22 6.45
CA LEU A 88 6.27 -6.10 5.29
C LEU A 88 5.66 -5.39 4.07
N CYS A 89 4.51 -4.75 4.23
CA CYS A 89 3.85 -4.02 3.14
C CYS A 89 4.65 -2.78 2.67
N LYS A 90 5.43 -2.16 3.56
CA LYS A 90 6.26 -0.98 3.23
C LYS A 90 7.59 -1.33 2.59
N ASN A 91 8.06 -2.55 2.71
CA ASN A 91 9.30 -3.03 2.10
C ASN A 91 8.98 -3.84 0.83
N LYS A 92 9.21 -3.26 -0.35
CA LYS A 92 8.85 -3.90 -1.63
C LYS A 92 9.54 -5.23 -1.87
N ILE A 93 10.76 -5.41 -1.38
CA ILE A 93 11.52 -6.66 -1.56
C ILE A 93 10.97 -7.76 -0.64
N ALA A 94 10.75 -7.45 0.64
CA ALA A 94 10.18 -8.40 1.59
C ALA A 94 8.75 -8.81 1.17
N LEU A 95 7.96 -7.85 0.69
CA LEU A 95 6.62 -8.11 0.16
C LEU A 95 6.65 -9.01 -1.08
N ASP A 96 7.57 -8.75 -2.02
CA ASP A 96 7.73 -9.58 -3.23
C ASP A 96 8.07 -11.04 -2.86
N TYR A 97 9.03 -11.27 -1.96
CA TYR A 97 9.34 -12.62 -1.47
C TYR A 97 8.13 -13.30 -0.83
N SER A 98 7.38 -12.58 0.00
CA SER A 98 6.18 -13.13 0.65
C SER A 98 5.09 -13.48 -0.35
N LEU A 99 4.84 -12.60 -1.32
CA LEU A 99 3.88 -12.86 -2.39
C LEU A 99 4.30 -14.07 -3.23
N ARG A 100 5.58 -14.20 -3.63
CA ARG A 100 6.04 -15.39 -4.38
C ARG A 100 5.84 -16.68 -3.60
N LYS A 101 6.09 -16.68 -2.30
CA LYS A 101 5.83 -17.84 -1.44
C LYS A 101 4.33 -18.18 -1.38
N ILE A 102 3.46 -17.17 -1.35
CA ILE A 102 2.00 -17.36 -1.43
C ILE A 102 1.61 -17.97 -2.79
N PHE A 103 2.14 -17.42 -3.89
CA PHE A 103 1.88 -17.96 -5.24
C PHE A 103 2.35 -19.40 -5.41
N GLU A 104 3.48 -19.77 -4.83
CA GLU A 104 3.97 -21.15 -4.80
C GLU A 104 3.03 -22.07 -4.02
N LYS A 105 2.63 -21.66 -2.81
CA LYS A 105 1.74 -22.40 -1.90
C LYS A 105 0.34 -22.64 -2.50
N TYR A 106 -0.19 -21.64 -3.20
CA TYR A 106 -1.54 -21.65 -3.76
C TYR A 106 -1.56 -21.73 -5.30
N LYS A 107 -0.55 -22.33 -5.90
CA LYS A 107 -0.32 -22.36 -7.35
C LYS A 107 -1.58 -22.74 -8.15
N ASP A 108 -2.26 -23.81 -7.78
CA ASP A 108 -3.43 -24.30 -8.50
C ASP A 108 -4.68 -23.41 -8.30
N THR A 109 -4.72 -22.67 -7.21
CA THR A 109 -5.84 -21.75 -6.90
C THR A 109 -5.66 -20.38 -7.56
N LEU A 110 -4.40 -19.98 -7.80
CA LEU A 110 -4.03 -18.64 -8.28
C LEU A 110 -3.63 -18.62 -9.77
N GLU A 111 -4.11 -19.55 -10.59
CA GLU A 111 -3.76 -19.66 -12.01
C GLU A 111 -4.10 -18.41 -12.84
N LYS A 112 -5.13 -17.64 -12.41
CA LYS A 112 -5.53 -16.38 -13.05
C LYS A 112 -4.64 -15.19 -12.68
N PHE A 113 -3.73 -15.37 -11.72
CA PHE A 113 -2.88 -14.30 -11.23
C PHE A 113 -1.42 -14.55 -11.57
N LEU A 114 -0.68 -13.47 -11.82
CA LEU A 114 0.72 -13.49 -12.18
C LEU A 114 1.51 -12.52 -11.29
N MET A 115 2.78 -12.84 -11.09
CA MET A 115 3.76 -11.93 -10.52
C MET A 115 4.71 -11.46 -11.63
N PRO A 116 4.93 -10.16 -11.81
CA PRO A 116 5.98 -9.66 -12.69
C PRO A 116 7.35 -10.21 -12.28
N ARG A 117 8.27 -10.32 -13.22
CA ARG A 117 9.69 -10.51 -12.85
C ARG A 117 10.16 -9.29 -12.07
N SER A 118 10.93 -9.51 -11.03
CA SER A 118 11.44 -8.44 -10.18
C SER A 118 12.86 -8.72 -9.72
N TRP A 119 13.56 -7.66 -9.33
CA TRP A 119 14.96 -7.72 -8.92
C TRP A 119 15.23 -6.68 -7.84
N ASN A 120 16.16 -7.02 -6.97
CA ASN A 120 16.82 -6.07 -6.08
C ASN A 120 18.16 -5.70 -6.70
N GLN A 121 18.42 -4.41 -6.91
CA GLN A 121 19.66 -3.93 -7.54
C GLN A 121 20.18 -2.66 -6.86
N SER A 122 21.50 -2.49 -6.93
CA SER A 122 22.15 -1.26 -6.52
C SER A 122 22.49 -0.40 -7.74
N LEU A 123 22.40 0.91 -7.59
CA LEU A 123 22.79 1.91 -8.56
C LEU A 123 24.18 2.54 -8.26
N ALA A 124 24.91 2.01 -7.27
CA ALA A 124 26.22 2.52 -6.87
C ALA A 124 27.25 2.48 -8.04
N ASP A 125 27.13 1.48 -8.92
CA ASP A 125 27.87 1.41 -10.19
C ASP A 125 26.88 1.50 -11.36
N VAL A 126 26.66 2.71 -11.86
CA VAL A 126 25.69 2.99 -12.92
C VAL A 126 26.03 2.25 -14.23
N SER A 127 27.31 2.07 -14.55
CA SER A 127 27.72 1.37 -15.78
C SER A 127 27.33 -0.09 -15.72
N LYS A 128 27.64 -0.79 -14.64
CA LYS A 128 27.22 -2.18 -14.43
C LYS A 128 25.72 -2.32 -14.38
N PHE A 129 25.00 -1.35 -13.75
CA PHE A 129 23.56 -1.34 -13.75
C PHE A 129 23.00 -1.25 -15.18
N LYS A 130 23.55 -0.37 -16.04
CA LYS A 130 23.12 -0.26 -17.44
C LYS A 130 23.32 -1.54 -18.23
N GLU A 131 24.48 -2.17 -18.10
CA GLU A 131 24.78 -3.46 -18.75
C GLU A 131 23.78 -4.54 -18.33
N TRP A 132 23.47 -4.62 -17.02
CA TRP A 132 22.51 -5.55 -16.47
C TRP A 132 21.07 -5.24 -16.93
N ALA A 133 20.68 -3.97 -17.02
CA ALA A 133 19.32 -3.55 -17.34
C ALA A 133 18.97 -3.71 -18.83
N LEU A 134 19.97 -3.49 -19.72
CA LEU A 134 19.76 -3.44 -21.17
C LEU A 134 18.94 -4.61 -21.73
N PRO A 135 19.23 -5.90 -21.42
CA PRO A 135 18.44 -7.02 -21.95
C PRO A 135 17.09 -7.22 -21.27
N LYS A 136 16.70 -6.38 -20.30
CA LYS A 136 15.47 -6.52 -19.48
C LYS A 136 14.47 -5.39 -19.71
N LEU A 137 14.84 -4.40 -20.51
CA LEU A 137 13.98 -3.25 -20.79
C LEU A 137 12.68 -3.67 -21.52
N PRO A 138 11.56 -3.01 -21.27
CA PRO A 138 11.37 -1.91 -20.30
C PRO A 138 11.17 -2.41 -18.86
N ILE A 139 11.66 -1.61 -17.89
CA ILE A 139 11.55 -1.91 -16.44
C ILE A 139 11.03 -0.70 -15.65
N VAL A 140 10.47 -0.95 -14.48
CA VAL A 140 10.05 0.10 -13.55
C VAL A 140 10.93 0.05 -12.30
N ILE A 141 11.64 1.12 -12.01
CA ILE A 141 12.41 1.29 -10.77
C ILE A 141 11.46 1.89 -9.72
N LYS A 142 11.38 1.26 -8.56
CA LYS A 142 10.55 1.69 -7.44
C LYS A 142 11.41 1.90 -6.19
N SER A 143 11.06 2.87 -5.36
CA SER A 143 11.71 3.01 -4.05
C SER A 143 11.49 1.75 -3.21
N HIS A 144 12.55 1.31 -2.52
CA HIS A 144 12.53 0.14 -1.66
C HIS A 144 11.48 0.29 -0.54
N PHE A 145 11.56 1.41 0.21
CA PHE A 145 10.61 1.73 1.26
C PHE A 145 9.50 2.67 0.77
N GLN A 146 8.26 2.35 1.13
CA GLN A 146 7.07 3.06 0.65
C GLN A 146 6.34 3.86 1.75
N HIS A 147 6.89 3.91 2.97
CA HIS A 147 6.25 4.64 4.08
C HIS A 147 6.48 6.14 4.01
N ASP A 148 7.60 6.59 3.43
CA ASP A 148 7.87 8.00 3.24
C ASP A 148 7.33 8.51 1.90
N LYS A 149 6.34 9.39 1.99
CA LYS A 149 5.72 10.02 0.83
C LYS A 149 6.71 10.83 -0.03
N TYR A 150 7.76 11.43 0.56
CA TYR A 150 8.71 12.29 -0.15
C TYR A 150 9.81 11.50 -0.85
N ASN A 151 10.11 10.31 -0.36
CA ASN A 151 11.13 9.42 -0.92
C ASN A 151 10.54 8.30 -1.79
N ARG A 152 9.23 8.33 -2.02
CA ARG A 152 8.53 7.34 -2.83
C ARG A 152 8.50 7.72 -4.30
N PHE A 153 8.91 6.80 -5.15
CA PHE A 153 8.85 6.96 -6.61
C PHE A 153 8.55 5.65 -7.34
N ASN A 154 8.00 5.79 -8.55
CA ASN A 154 7.97 4.78 -9.60
C ASN A 154 8.53 5.45 -10.85
N PHE A 155 9.58 4.90 -11.43
CA PHE A 155 10.26 5.47 -12.60
C PHE A 155 10.35 4.41 -13.70
N LEU A 156 9.77 4.70 -14.86
CA LEU A 156 9.85 3.84 -16.02
C LEU A 156 11.16 4.07 -16.76
N VAL A 157 11.90 3.01 -17.04
CA VAL A 157 13.08 2.97 -17.92
C VAL A 157 12.69 2.22 -19.19
N GLN A 158 12.44 2.96 -20.27
CA GLN A 158 12.13 2.40 -21.59
C GLN A 158 13.39 2.09 -22.38
N LYS A 159 14.38 2.98 -22.31
CA LYS A 159 15.67 2.89 -22.98
C LYS A 159 16.79 3.15 -21.99
N ILE A 160 17.98 2.70 -22.31
CA ILE A 160 19.12 2.72 -21.38
C ILE A 160 19.51 4.14 -20.93
N ASP A 161 19.27 5.16 -21.76
CA ASP A 161 19.55 6.56 -21.43
C ASP A 161 18.63 7.10 -20.32
N ASP A 162 17.47 6.49 -20.10
CA ASP A 162 16.55 6.87 -19.03
C ASP A 162 17.18 6.62 -17.64
N VAL A 163 18.17 5.73 -17.56
CA VAL A 163 18.95 5.49 -16.34
C VAL A 163 19.70 6.75 -15.91
N ASP A 164 20.27 7.50 -16.85
CA ASP A 164 20.96 8.76 -16.55
C ASP A 164 19.99 9.83 -16.02
N ILE A 165 18.79 9.85 -16.60
CA ILE A 165 17.70 10.74 -16.14
C ILE A 165 17.32 10.38 -14.71
N PHE A 166 17.15 9.08 -14.42
CA PHE A 166 16.88 8.59 -13.08
C PHE A 166 17.97 9.00 -12.09
N CYS A 167 19.24 8.74 -12.42
CA CYS A 167 20.37 9.06 -11.56
C CYS A 167 20.51 10.56 -11.27
N LYS A 168 20.21 11.41 -12.26
CA LYS A 168 20.19 12.88 -12.06
C LYS A 168 19.05 13.32 -11.15
N ARG A 169 17.85 12.73 -11.31
CA ARG A 169 16.65 13.11 -10.58
C ARG A 169 16.64 12.60 -9.13
N TYR A 170 17.18 11.41 -8.91
CA TYR A 170 17.10 10.66 -7.65
C TYR A 170 18.49 10.36 -7.07
N LYS A 171 19.38 11.35 -7.06
CA LYS A 171 20.78 11.22 -6.59
C LYS A 171 20.92 10.58 -5.22
N GLN A 172 19.98 10.87 -4.29
CA GLN A 172 19.97 10.34 -2.92
C GLN A 172 19.80 8.82 -2.87
N PHE A 173 19.28 8.19 -3.92
CA PHE A 173 19.05 6.75 -3.97
C PHE A 173 20.18 5.94 -4.63
N LEU A 174 21.24 6.59 -5.13
CA LEU A 174 22.34 5.87 -5.78
C LEU A 174 23.12 4.96 -4.82
N SER A 175 23.11 5.28 -3.53
CA SER A 175 23.76 4.48 -2.48
C SER A 175 22.84 3.43 -1.83
N TYR A 176 21.59 3.32 -2.28
CA TYR A 176 20.61 2.39 -1.76
C TYR A 176 20.23 1.36 -2.80
N ASP A 177 19.75 0.22 -2.31
CA ASP A 177 19.09 -0.74 -3.15
C ASP A 177 17.74 -0.21 -3.64
N VAL A 178 17.39 -0.54 -4.88
CA VAL A 178 16.10 -0.25 -5.47
C VAL A 178 15.39 -1.54 -5.86
N TYR A 179 14.08 -1.54 -5.69
CA TYR A 179 13.24 -2.60 -6.21
C TYR A 179 12.93 -2.34 -7.68
N ILE A 180 13.20 -3.31 -8.53
CA ILE A 180 12.96 -3.22 -9.97
C ILE A 180 11.93 -4.27 -10.36
N GLN A 181 10.98 -3.85 -11.17
CA GLN A 181 9.93 -4.72 -11.68
C GLN A 181 9.88 -4.64 -13.20
N GLN A 182 9.67 -5.78 -13.86
CA GLN A 182 9.37 -5.81 -15.28
C GLN A 182 8.15 -4.93 -15.56
N PHE A 183 8.24 -4.07 -16.57
CA PHE A 183 7.06 -3.36 -17.06
C PHE A 183 6.15 -4.36 -17.77
N ILE A 184 4.86 -4.32 -17.40
CA ILE A 184 3.83 -5.18 -18.01
C ILE A 184 3.03 -4.34 -18.99
N GLU A 185 3.12 -4.67 -20.25
CA GLU A 185 2.28 -4.07 -21.29
C GLU A 185 0.82 -4.50 -21.10
N CYS A 186 -0.08 -3.54 -21.08
CA CYS A 186 -1.51 -3.73 -20.87
C CYS A 186 -2.31 -2.74 -21.72
N ASP A 187 -3.62 -2.76 -21.61
CA ASP A 187 -4.55 -1.85 -22.28
C ASP A 187 -4.51 -0.38 -21.78
N GLY A 188 -3.52 -0.03 -20.99
CA GLY A 188 -3.38 1.29 -20.39
C GLY A 188 -4.19 1.48 -19.11
N LEU A 189 -4.86 0.46 -18.64
CA LEU A 189 -5.70 0.51 -17.46
C LEU A 189 -5.09 -0.24 -16.29
N GLU A 190 -5.36 0.23 -15.06
CA GLU A 190 -5.06 -0.51 -13.83
C GLU A 190 -6.34 -0.77 -13.04
N ILE A 191 -6.41 -1.93 -12.44
CA ILE A 191 -7.49 -2.35 -11.54
C ILE A 191 -6.96 -2.26 -10.11
N LYS A 192 -7.72 -1.58 -9.26
CA LYS A 192 -7.40 -1.45 -7.83
C LYS A 192 -8.46 -2.17 -7.01
N ILE A 193 -8.01 -3.15 -6.25
CA ILE A 193 -8.86 -3.89 -5.33
C ILE A 193 -8.65 -3.34 -3.93
N TYR A 194 -9.75 -3.13 -3.21
CA TYR A 194 -9.77 -2.69 -1.83
C TYR A 194 -10.50 -3.70 -0.97
N VAL A 195 -9.93 -4.02 0.17
CA VAL A 195 -10.45 -5.01 1.10
C VAL A 195 -10.67 -4.39 2.47
N ILE A 196 -11.83 -4.64 3.07
CA ILE A 196 -12.20 -4.24 4.43
C ILE A 196 -12.83 -5.47 5.10
N GLY A 197 -12.05 -6.21 5.88
CA GLY A 197 -12.48 -7.53 6.38
C GLY A 197 -12.84 -8.45 5.22
N ASP A 198 -14.11 -8.87 5.17
CA ASP A 198 -14.64 -9.76 4.12
C ASP A 198 -15.21 -8.99 2.91
N LYS A 199 -15.33 -7.67 2.98
CA LYS A 199 -15.85 -6.84 1.90
C LYS A 199 -14.74 -6.52 0.90
N VAL A 200 -14.98 -6.80 -0.40
CA VAL A 200 -14.02 -6.56 -1.48
C VAL A 200 -14.64 -5.63 -2.51
N PHE A 201 -13.92 -4.57 -2.86
CA PHE A 201 -14.35 -3.55 -3.81
C PHE A 201 -13.33 -3.40 -4.93
N GLY A 202 -13.80 -3.14 -6.14
CA GLY A 202 -12.94 -2.92 -7.31
C GLY A 202 -13.21 -1.57 -7.98
N ILE A 203 -12.16 -0.92 -8.42
CA ILE A 203 -12.20 0.19 -9.36
C ILE A 203 -11.23 -0.05 -10.51
N LYS A 204 -11.51 0.56 -11.65
CA LYS A 204 -10.66 0.61 -12.83
C LYS A 204 -10.34 2.07 -13.14
N ARG A 205 -9.14 2.36 -13.55
CA ARG A 205 -8.72 3.70 -13.97
C ARG A 205 -7.57 3.65 -14.96
N GLU A 206 -7.29 4.76 -15.63
CA GLU A 206 -6.09 4.88 -16.45
C GLU A 206 -4.82 4.75 -15.58
N ASN A 207 -3.88 3.95 -16.07
CA ASN A 207 -2.62 3.71 -15.38
C ASN A 207 -1.71 4.95 -15.51
N PRO A 208 -1.18 5.51 -14.40
CA PRO A 208 -0.33 6.69 -14.42
C PRO A 208 0.92 6.55 -15.31
N ILE A 209 1.46 5.33 -15.48
CA ILE A 209 2.61 5.10 -16.37
C ILE A 209 2.18 5.34 -17.83
N TYR A 210 0.98 4.92 -18.24
CA TYR A 210 0.48 5.16 -19.59
C TYR A 210 0.15 6.63 -19.84
N ILE A 211 -0.38 7.35 -18.84
CA ILE A 211 -0.52 8.81 -18.90
C ILE A 211 0.85 9.46 -19.15
N TYR A 212 1.87 9.05 -18.40
CA TYR A 212 3.23 9.54 -18.60
C TYR A 212 3.77 9.22 -19.99
N LEU A 213 3.54 8.01 -20.49
CA LEU A 213 3.99 7.59 -21.83
C LEU A 213 3.37 8.44 -22.94
N ARG A 214 2.07 8.75 -22.83
CA ARG A 214 1.32 9.51 -23.82
C ARG A 214 1.65 11.01 -23.76
N ASP A 215 1.56 11.62 -22.58
CA ASP A 215 1.48 13.06 -22.42
C ASP A 215 2.79 13.69 -21.90
N LYS A 216 3.75 12.84 -21.40
CA LYS A 216 5.01 13.29 -20.81
C LYS A 216 4.91 14.41 -19.77
N PRO A 217 3.90 14.44 -18.90
CA PRO A 217 3.73 15.50 -17.93
C PRO A 217 4.87 15.52 -16.91
N GLU A 218 5.20 16.69 -16.40
CA GLU A 218 6.19 16.79 -15.30
C GLU A 218 5.74 16.09 -14.03
N ASN A 219 4.44 16.20 -13.72
CA ASN A 219 3.82 15.55 -12.57
C ASN A 219 2.43 15.03 -12.94
N ILE A 220 2.05 13.89 -12.39
CA ILE A 220 0.72 13.31 -12.54
C ILE A 220 -0.01 13.42 -11.20
N ASP A 221 -1.08 14.20 -11.16
CA ASP A 221 -1.99 14.16 -10.01
C ASP A 221 -2.92 12.95 -10.13
N VAL A 222 -2.52 11.85 -9.53
CA VAL A 222 -3.32 10.61 -9.51
C VAL A 222 -4.70 10.79 -8.84
N SER A 223 -4.98 11.94 -8.20
CA SER A 223 -6.29 12.20 -7.59
C SER A 223 -7.35 12.59 -8.60
N THR A 224 -6.95 13.17 -9.74
CA THR A 224 -7.85 13.66 -10.80
C THR A 224 -8.21 12.58 -11.82
N ILE A 225 -7.49 11.44 -11.85
CA ILE A 225 -7.78 10.35 -12.78
C ILE A 225 -9.17 9.79 -12.47
N GLU A 226 -10.02 9.71 -13.49
CA GLU A 226 -11.36 9.13 -13.39
C GLU A 226 -11.31 7.67 -12.96
N ARG A 227 -12.33 7.25 -12.24
CA ARG A 227 -12.44 5.90 -11.67
C ARG A 227 -13.81 5.33 -11.97
N GLU A 228 -13.80 4.16 -12.58
CA GLU A 228 -14.99 3.40 -12.85
C GLU A 228 -15.10 2.22 -11.88
N LYS A 229 -16.32 1.80 -11.59
CA LYS A 229 -16.53 0.59 -10.81
C LYS A 229 -16.03 -0.62 -11.61
N PHE A 230 -15.29 -1.47 -10.94
CA PHE A 230 -14.87 -2.78 -11.47
C PHE A 230 -15.60 -3.88 -10.70
N GLU A 231 -16.22 -4.81 -11.43
CA GLU A 231 -16.91 -5.95 -10.83
C GLU A 231 -15.88 -6.99 -10.34
N VAL A 232 -15.92 -7.26 -9.06
CA VAL A 232 -15.00 -8.18 -8.40
C VAL A 232 -15.48 -9.62 -8.61
N THR A 233 -14.68 -10.44 -9.29
CA THR A 233 -14.97 -11.87 -9.51
C THR A 233 -14.72 -12.70 -8.25
N GLU A 234 -15.22 -13.94 -8.23
CA GLU A 234 -14.98 -14.86 -7.11
C GLU A 234 -13.51 -15.23 -6.95
N GLU A 235 -12.75 -15.31 -8.05
CA GLU A 235 -11.30 -15.54 -8.00
C GLU A 235 -10.58 -14.40 -7.28
N ILE A 236 -10.96 -13.13 -7.55
CA ILE A 236 -10.40 -11.96 -6.89
C ILE A 236 -10.77 -11.94 -5.40
N LYS A 237 -12.00 -12.30 -5.03
CA LYS A 237 -12.42 -12.42 -3.62
C LYS A 237 -11.61 -13.51 -2.92
N ASN A 238 -11.43 -14.65 -3.53
CA ASN A 238 -10.65 -15.75 -2.99
C ASN A 238 -9.17 -15.35 -2.83
N PHE A 239 -8.58 -14.70 -3.84
CA PHE A 239 -7.23 -14.17 -3.73
C PHE A 239 -7.10 -13.14 -2.59
N SER A 240 -8.08 -12.24 -2.46
CA SER A 240 -8.13 -11.26 -1.36
C SER A 240 -8.15 -11.94 0.01
N LYS A 241 -8.91 -13.03 0.16
CA LYS A 241 -8.98 -13.83 1.39
C LYS A 241 -7.63 -14.52 1.69
N ILE A 242 -6.98 -15.08 0.68
CA ILE A 242 -5.65 -15.67 0.81
C ILE A 242 -4.65 -14.61 1.30
N LEU A 243 -4.60 -13.44 0.65
CA LEU A 243 -3.71 -12.34 1.06
C LEU A 243 -4.00 -11.87 2.49
N SER A 244 -5.28 -11.72 2.84
CA SER A 244 -5.70 -11.34 4.21
C SER A 244 -5.18 -12.32 5.26
N THR A 245 -5.28 -13.62 4.99
CA THR A 245 -4.87 -14.69 5.90
C THR A 245 -3.34 -14.79 5.99
N GLU A 246 -2.66 -14.91 4.85
CA GLU A 246 -1.22 -15.17 4.80
C GLU A 246 -0.37 -13.97 5.23
N LEU A 247 -0.86 -12.74 5.03
CA LEU A 247 -0.17 -11.51 5.39
C LEU A 247 -0.76 -10.83 6.64
N ASN A 248 -1.72 -11.43 7.31
CA ASN A 248 -2.45 -10.87 8.47
C ASN A 248 -3.04 -9.46 8.21
N LEU A 249 -3.54 -9.23 6.99
CA LEU A 249 -4.09 -7.94 6.57
C LEU A 249 -5.61 -7.89 6.79
N LYS A 250 -6.09 -6.81 7.42
CA LYS A 250 -7.51 -6.58 7.73
C LYS A 250 -8.14 -5.54 6.81
N ILE A 251 -7.40 -4.45 6.55
CA ILE A 251 -7.79 -3.35 5.68
C ILE A 251 -6.61 -3.10 4.73
N PHE A 252 -6.75 -3.44 3.46
CA PHE A 252 -5.66 -3.34 2.50
C PHE A 252 -6.15 -3.12 1.07
N GLY A 253 -5.25 -2.99 0.13
CA GLY A 253 -5.56 -2.95 -1.28
C GLY A 253 -4.37 -3.41 -2.12
N PHE A 254 -4.67 -3.91 -3.31
CA PHE A 254 -3.66 -4.28 -4.28
C PHE A 254 -4.04 -3.81 -5.67
N ASP A 255 -3.02 -3.60 -6.48
CA ASP A 255 -3.14 -3.06 -7.82
C ASP A 255 -2.78 -4.15 -8.84
N MET A 256 -3.58 -4.27 -9.88
CA MET A 256 -3.43 -5.25 -10.95
C MET A 256 -3.47 -4.58 -12.31
N VAL A 257 -2.80 -5.19 -13.29
CA VAL A 257 -2.96 -4.91 -14.71
C VAL A 257 -3.26 -6.21 -15.45
N CYS A 258 -4.01 -6.14 -16.56
CA CYS A 258 -4.21 -7.28 -17.46
C CYS A 258 -3.12 -7.20 -18.54
N PRO A 259 -2.13 -8.13 -18.55
CA PRO A 259 -1.18 -8.18 -19.64
C PRO A 259 -1.88 -8.37 -20.98
N LEU A 260 -1.36 -7.77 -22.06
CA LEU A 260 -1.90 -7.97 -23.41
C LEU A 260 -1.93 -9.47 -23.75
N ASP A 261 -2.92 -9.85 -24.55
CA ASP A 261 -3.11 -11.22 -25.05
C ASP A 261 -3.30 -12.30 -23.98
N THR A 262 -3.68 -11.89 -22.76
CA THR A 262 -4.02 -12.83 -21.67
C THR A 262 -5.33 -12.46 -21.00
N ASP A 263 -5.94 -13.45 -20.34
CA ASP A 263 -7.10 -13.28 -19.44
C ASP A 263 -6.68 -13.28 -17.95
N LYS A 264 -5.39 -13.05 -17.69
CA LYS A 264 -4.79 -13.10 -16.35
C LYS A 264 -4.55 -11.69 -15.79
N PHE A 265 -4.39 -11.61 -14.47
CA PHE A 265 -4.09 -10.39 -13.75
C PHE A 265 -2.65 -10.42 -13.22
N SER A 266 -1.85 -9.42 -13.55
CA SER A 266 -0.52 -9.25 -12.99
C SER A 266 -0.56 -8.33 -11.80
N ILE A 267 -0.11 -8.80 -10.62
CA ILE A 267 -0.11 -8.04 -9.37
C ILE A 267 1.10 -7.11 -9.37
N VAL A 268 0.86 -5.80 -9.37
CA VAL A 268 1.94 -4.81 -9.49
C VAL A 268 2.22 -4.05 -8.19
N ASP A 269 1.28 -4.02 -7.26
CA ASP A 269 1.44 -3.36 -5.95
C ASP A 269 0.48 -3.93 -4.91
N LEU A 270 0.87 -3.82 -3.61
CA LEU A 270 0.01 -4.11 -2.47
C LEU A 270 0.32 -3.09 -1.37
N ASN A 271 -0.74 -2.58 -0.73
CA ASN A 271 -0.65 -1.54 0.29
C ASN A 271 -1.54 -1.86 1.48
N ASP A 272 -1.00 -1.74 2.70
CA ASP A 272 -1.79 -1.66 3.92
C ASP A 272 -2.60 -0.35 3.93
N PHE A 273 -3.76 -0.36 4.46
CA PHE A 273 -4.65 0.78 4.68
C PHE A 273 -4.65 1.83 3.52
N PRO A 274 -5.15 1.51 2.32
CA PRO A 274 -5.13 2.40 1.15
C PRO A 274 -6.07 3.61 1.30
N SER A 275 -6.20 4.43 0.27
CA SER A 275 -7.02 5.65 0.29
C SER A 275 -8.50 5.41 0.00
N PHE A 276 -8.88 4.25 -0.54
CA PHE A 276 -10.26 3.89 -0.94
C PHE A 276 -10.93 4.89 -1.90
N ARG A 277 -10.17 5.63 -2.67
CA ARG A 277 -10.71 6.61 -3.62
C ARG A 277 -11.49 5.90 -4.71
N GLY A 278 -12.67 6.42 -5.05
CA GLY A 278 -13.55 5.89 -6.08
C GLY A 278 -14.58 4.87 -5.58
N ILE A 279 -14.52 4.45 -4.31
CA ILE A 279 -15.55 3.57 -3.73
C ILE A 279 -16.62 4.42 -3.05
N PRO A 280 -17.89 4.36 -3.52
CA PRO A 280 -18.98 5.09 -2.89
C PRO A 280 -19.25 4.61 -1.47
N ASN A 281 -19.48 5.55 -0.54
CA ASN A 281 -19.85 5.28 0.86
C ASN A 281 -18.92 4.38 1.67
N VAL A 282 -17.69 4.16 1.21
CA VAL A 282 -16.70 3.27 1.86
C VAL A 282 -16.38 3.69 3.29
N GLU A 283 -16.59 4.96 3.63
CA GLU A 283 -16.43 5.45 4.99
C GLU A 283 -17.36 4.75 6.01
N LYS A 284 -18.54 4.30 5.57
CA LYS A 284 -19.47 3.52 6.41
C LYS A 284 -18.90 2.12 6.69
N ASP A 285 -18.41 1.45 5.65
CA ASP A 285 -17.81 0.11 5.77
C ASP A 285 -16.55 0.14 6.65
N LEU A 286 -15.69 1.14 6.46
CA LEU A 286 -14.50 1.35 7.29
C LEU A 286 -14.85 1.60 8.76
N LYS A 287 -15.82 2.49 9.02
CA LYS A 287 -16.30 2.80 10.36
C LYS A 287 -16.86 1.56 11.03
N GLU A 288 -17.76 0.86 10.37
CA GLU A 288 -18.40 -0.35 10.88
C GLU A 288 -17.36 -1.43 11.19
N TYR A 289 -16.41 -1.65 10.29
CA TYR A 289 -15.37 -2.65 10.49
C TYR A 289 -14.46 -2.32 11.69
N ILE A 290 -13.97 -1.07 11.78
CA ILE A 290 -13.08 -0.65 12.87
C ILE A 290 -13.81 -0.72 14.22
N GLU A 291 -15.07 -0.27 14.27
CA GLU A 291 -15.89 -0.34 15.49
C GLU A 291 -16.13 -1.78 15.92
N ASN A 292 -16.58 -2.64 15.01
CA ASN A 292 -16.84 -4.05 15.32
C ASN A 292 -15.55 -4.77 15.72
N TYR A 293 -14.44 -4.47 15.08
CA TYR A 293 -13.14 -5.04 15.43
C TYR A 293 -12.75 -4.66 16.88
N ALA A 294 -12.92 -3.38 17.26
CA ALA A 294 -12.65 -2.93 18.62
C ALA A 294 -13.58 -3.57 19.66
N LEU A 295 -14.87 -3.75 19.31
CA LEU A 295 -15.86 -4.33 20.23
C LEU A 295 -15.63 -5.83 20.48
N ASN A 296 -14.99 -6.54 19.57
CA ASN A 296 -14.72 -7.98 19.65
C ASN A 296 -13.32 -8.32 20.23
N LEU A 297 -12.52 -7.32 20.57
CA LEU A 297 -11.29 -7.47 21.36
C LEU A 297 -11.63 -7.52 22.86
#